data_2fbfb5a59e2e601c979128caa1a2a354
#
_entry.id   2fbfb5a59e2e601c979128caa1a2a354
#
_cell.length_a   1.000
_cell.length_b   1.000
_cell.length_c   1.000
_cell.angle_alpha   90.00
_cell.angle_beta   90.00
_cell.angle_gamma   90.00
#
_symmetry.space_group_name_H-M   'P 1'
#
loop_
_entity.id
_entity.type
_entity.pdbx_description
1 polymer ?
#
loop_
_entity_poly.entity_id
_entity_poly.type
_entity_poly.pdbx_seq_one_letter_code
_entity_poly.pdbx_strand_id
1 'polypeptide(L)'
;MLLITDNNEIIKEVVDGGFAINEEYSSSKLYELAKMDGAIILSGDLKRILFANAQLIPSREIETRETGTRHRTAERTAKQTGELVISISQRRNIITKPPF
;
A
#
# COMPACT_ATOMS: atom_id res chain seq x y z
N MET A 1 2.31 1.17 -4.77
CA MET A 1 2.22 1.47 -3.34
C MET A 1 1.91 0.19 -2.58
N LEU A 2 2.60 -0.02 -1.48
CA LEU A 2 2.40 -1.22 -0.64
C LEU A 2 1.86 -0.82 0.71
N LEU A 3 0.85 -1.52 1.19
CA LEU A 3 0.37 -1.44 2.57
C LEU A 3 0.64 -2.79 3.23
N ILE A 4 1.30 -2.78 4.37
CA ILE A 4 1.68 -4.00 5.08
C ILE A 4 0.88 -4.08 6.37
N THR A 5 -0.04 -5.04 6.46
CA THR A 5 -0.91 -5.19 7.63
C THR A 5 -1.54 -6.58 7.70
N ASP A 6 -1.74 -7.09 8.92
CA ASP A 6 -2.55 -8.28 9.17
C ASP A 6 -3.95 -7.93 9.69
N ASN A 7 -4.22 -6.63 9.88
CA ASN A 7 -5.46 -6.20 10.52
C ASN A 7 -6.58 -6.01 9.49
N ASN A 8 -7.53 -6.94 9.47
CA ASN A 8 -8.66 -6.88 8.55
C ASN A 8 -9.53 -5.63 8.74
N GLU A 9 -9.61 -5.11 9.96
CA GLU A 9 -10.37 -3.89 10.22
C GLU A 9 -9.74 -2.69 9.52
N ILE A 10 -8.40 -2.62 9.52
CA ILE A 10 -7.68 -1.58 8.80
C ILE A 10 -7.90 -1.72 7.31
N ILE A 11 -7.85 -2.92 6.78
CA ILE A 11 -8.09 -3.17 5.35
C ILE A 11 -9.49 -2.69 4.97
N LYS A 12 -10.50 -3.01 5.75
CA LYS A 12 -11.88 -2.55 5.49
C LYS A 12 -12.02 -1.04 5.55
N GLU A 13 -11.24 -0.39 6.41
CA GLU A 13 -11.33 1.05 6.60
C GLU A 13 -10.67 1.85 5.47
N VAL A 14 -9.50 1.44 5.01
CA VAL A 14 -8.69 2.25 4.10
C VAL A 14 -8.50 1.68 2.71
N VAL A 15 -9.02 0.49 2.43
CA VAL A 15 -8.85 -0.18 1.13
C VAL A 15 -10.18 -0.27 0.43
N ASP A 16 -10.22 0.20 -0.83
CA ASP A 16 -11.40 0.13 -1.68
C ASP A 16 -11.05 -0.58 -2.98
N GLY A 17 -11.95 -1.45 -3.43
CA GLY A 17 -11.76 -2.15 -4.69
C GLY A 17 -10.61 -3.13 -4.69
N GLY A 18 -10.09 -3.40 -5.89
CA GLY A 18 -9.04 -4.39 -6.04
C GLY A 18 -9.57 -5.81 -6.00
N PHE A 19 -8.68 -6.75 -5.96
CA PHE A 19 -9.07 -8.16 -5.87
C PHE A 19 -8.18 -8.90 -4.88
N ALA A 20 -8.81 -9.83 -4.18
CA ALA A 20 -8.13 -10.67 -3.20
C ALA A 20 -7.33 -11.75 -3.92
N ILE A 21 -6.07 -11.86 -3.59
CA ILE A 21 -5.20 -12.89 -4.16
C ILE A 21 -4.91 -13.96 -3.12
N ASN A 22 -4.46 -13.54 -1.94
CA ASN A 22 -4.09 -14.44 -0.85
C ASN A 22 -3.10 -15.53 -1.28
N GLU A 23 -2.06 -15.12 -2.00
CA GLU A 23 -1.02 -16.02 -2.47
C GLU A 23 0.28 -15.83 -1.72
N GLU A 24 1.13 -16.87 -1.76
CA GLU A 24 2.45 -16.79 -1.17
C GLU A 24 3.27 -15.68 -1.83
N TYR A 25 3.98 -14.91 -0.99
CA TYR A 25 4.82 -13.82 -1.48
C TYR A 25 5.99 -14.36 -2.31
N SER A 26 6.25 -13.69 -3.43
CA SER A 26 7.49 -13.85 -4.17
C SER A 26 7.85 -12.51 -4.80
N SER A 27 9.14 -12.27 -4.97
CA SER A 27 9.61 -11.01 -5.57
C SER A 27 9.10 -10.84 -7.00
N SER A 28 9.03 -11.92 -7.77
CA SER A 28 8.55 -11.85 -9.14
C SER A 28 7.07 -11.54 -9.22
N LYS A 29 6.25 -12.11 -8.33
CA LYS A 29 4.83 -11.80 -8.27
C LYS A 29 4.62 -10.34 -7.89
N LEU A 30 5.34 -9.86 -6.88
CA LEU A 30 5.25 -8.48 -6.45
C LEU A 30 5.63 -7.53 -7.59
N TYR A 31 6.70 -7.82 -8.30
CA TYR A 31 7.15 -7.02 -9.42
C TYR A 31 6.09 -6.92 -10.51
N GLU A 32 5.46 -8.04 -10.87
CA GLU A 32 4.41 -8.05 -11.89
C GLU A 32 3.18 -7.28 -11.42
N LEU A 33 2.76 -7.47 -10.17
CA LEU A 33 1.60 -6.76 -9.63
C LEU A 33 1.85 -5.26 -9.48
N ALA A 34 3.09 -4.86 -9.21
CA ALA A 34 3.44 -3.46 -9.06
C ALA A 34 3.37 -2.67 -10.37
N LYS A 35 3.27 -3.35 -11.51
CA LYS A 35 3.05 -2.69 -12.79
C LYS A 35 1.63 -2.12 -12.92
N MET A 36 0.70 -2.59 -12.11
CA MET A 36 -0.64 -2.02 -12.04
C MET A 36 -0.62 -0.74 -11.23
N ASP A 37 -1.56 0.16 -11.51
CA ASP A 37 -1.61 1.47 -10.84
C ASP A 37 -2.13 1.41 -9.41
N GLY A 38 -2.67 0.31 -8.98
CA GLY A 38 -3.26 0.18 -7.65
C GLY A 38 -2.25 -0.15 -6.56
N ALA A 39 -2.76 -0.19 -5.33
CA ALA A 39 -1.97 -0.60 -4.18
C ALA A 39 -1.97 -2.11 -4.04
N ILE A 40 -0.93 -2.62 -3.41
CA ILE A 40 -0.79 -4.03 -3.06
C ILE A 40 -0.78 -4.13 -1.54
N ILE A 41 -1.56 -5.06 -1.00
CA ILE A 41 -1.65 -5.28 0.43
C ILE A 41 -0.89 -6.56 0.76
N LEU A 42 0.12 -6.46 1.62
CA LEU A 42 0.92 -7.60 2.07
C LEU A 42 0.60 -7.92 3.52
N SER A 43 0.74 -9.20 3.89
CA SER A 43 0.61 -9.59 5.29
C SER A 43 1.75 -9.00 6.13
N GLY A 44 1.52 -8.86 7.45
CA GLY A 44 2.49 -8.26 8.35
C GLY A 44 3.80 -9.03 8.44
N ASP A 45 3.77 -10.33 8.22
CA ASP A 45 4.96 -11.18 8.21
C ASP A 45 5.65 -11.22 6.84
N LEU A 46 5.09 -10.53 5.84
CA LEU A 46 5.60 -10.46 4.46
C LEU A 46 5.63 -11.83 3.75
N LYS A 47 4.82 -12.77 4.20
CA LYS A 47 4.77 -14.10 3.60
C LYS A 47 3.70 -14.26 2.54
N ARG A 48 2.70 -13.39 2.53
CA ARG A 48 1.57 -13.50 1.61
C ARG A 48 1.22 -12.15 1.00
N ILE A 49 0.75 -12.20 -0.25
CA ILE A 49 0.16 -11.06 -0.93
C ILE A 49 -1.36 -11.21 -0.77
N LEU A 50 -2.00 -10.28 -0.09
CA LEU A 50 -3.41 -10.38 0.25
C LEU A 50 -4.32 -9.80 -0.83
N PHE A 51 -4.00 -8.60 -1.31
CA PHE A 51 -4.79 -7.90 -2.33
C PHE A 51 -3.88 -7.24 -3.35
N ALA A 52 -4.39 -7.03 -4.54
CA ALA A 52 -3.71 -6.29 -5.60
C ALA A 52 -4.67 -5.34 -6.29
N ASN A 53 -4.10 -4.33 -6.93
CA ASN A 53 -4.84 -3.31 -7.67
C ASN A 53 -5.94 -2.64 -6.84
N ALA A 54 -5.69 -2.49 -5.55
CA ALA A 54 -6.59 -1.83 -4.62
C ALA A 54 -6.35 -0.33 -4.60
N GLN A 55 -7.28 0.42 -4.04
CA GLN A 55 -7.15 1.86 -3.85
C GLN A 55 -7.14 2.16 -2.36
N LEU A 56 -6.17 2.96 -1.92
CA LEU A 56 -6.11 3.42 -0.54
C LEU A 56 -6.95 4.69 -0.39
N ILE A 57 -7.85 4.68 0.58
CA ILE A 57 -8.80 5.78 0.82
C ILE A 57 -8.70 6.30 2.26
N PRO A 58 -7.54 6.81 2.68
CA PRO A 58 -7.41 7.37 4.03
C PRO A 58 -8.25 8.65 4.18
N SER A 59 -8.48 9.06 5.43
CA SER A 59 -9.21 10.28 5.71
C SER A 59 -8.48 11.51 5.14
N ARG A 60 -9.21 12.37 4.46
CA ARG A 60 -8.67 13.61 3.91
C ARG A 60 -8.38 14.66 4.98
N GLU A 61 -8.90 14.47 6.18
CA GLU A 61 -8.66 15.38 7.29
C GLU A 61 -7.27 15.25 7.88
N ILE A 62 -6.57 14.16 7.59
CA ILE A 62 -5.21 13.95 8.05
C ILE A 62 -4.27 14.86 7.27
N GLU A 63 -3.53 15.70 7.99
CA GLU A 63 -2.61 16.63 7.35
C GLU A 63 -1.40 15.91 6.77
N THR A 64 -0.92 16.42 5.64
CA THR A 64 0.26 15.90 4.99
C THR A 64 1.08 17.05 4.43
N ARG A 65 2.39 16.92 4.46
CA ARG A 65 3.33 17.88 3.88
C ARG A 65 3.79 17.49 2.48
N GLU A 66 3.38 16.32 2.04
CA GLU A 66 3.78 15.84 0.72
C GLU A 66 3.03 16.55 -0.38
N THR A 67 3.68 16.69 -1.54
CA THR A 67 3.10 17.40 -2.68
C THR A 67 2.52 16.47 -3.73
N GLY A 68 3.04 15.27 -3.88
CA GLY A 68 2.53 14.29 -4.85
C GLY A 68 1.32 13.53 -4.31
N THR A 69 0.35 13.25 -5.16
CA THR A 69 -0.87 12.56 -4.76
C THR A 69 -0.58 11.21 -4.09
N ARG A 70 0.31 10.41 -4.68
CA ARG A 70 0.68 9.11 -4.12
C ARG A 70 1.33 9.24 -2.75
N HIS A 71 2.25 10.19 -2.60
CA HIS A 71 2.94 10.41 -1.35
C HIS A 71 1.99 10.92 -0.27
N ARG A 72 1.03 11.78 -0.63
CA ARG A 72 0.00 12.25 0.30
C ARG A 72 -0.86 11.10 0.79
N THR A 73 -1.30 10.24 -0.12
CA THR A 73 -2.10 9.07 0.23
C THR A 73 -1.32 8.13 1.13
N ALA A 74 -0.06 7.86 0.82
CA ALA A 74 0.78 6.99 1.62
C ALA A 74 0.97 7.53 3.04
N GLU A 75 1.27 8.82 3.16
CA GLU A 75 1.45 9.44 4.48
C GLU A 75 0.17 9.43 5.29
N ARG A 76 -0.96 9.77 4.68
CA ARG A 76 -2.25 9.74 5.36
C ARG A 76 -2.62 8.34 5.83
N THR A 77 -2.41 7.34 4.99
CA THR A 77 -2.69 5.95 5.34
C THR A 77 -1.80 5.50 6.49
N ALA A 78 -0.51 5.80 6.43
CA ALA A 78 0.42 5.44 7.50
C ALA A 78 0.05 6.10 8.82
N LYS A 79 -0.31 7.37 8.80
CA LYS A 79 -0.73 8.10 10.00
C LYS A 79 -2.04 7.58 10.58
N GLN A 80 -3.00 7.27 9.72
CA GLN A 80 -4.31 6.81 10.16
C GLN A 80 -4.25 5.41 10.75
N THR A 81 -3.47 4.52 10.15
CA THR A 81 -3.48 3.11 10.51
C THR A 81 -2.35 2.70 11.45
N GLY A 82 -1.27 3.48 11.50
CA GLY A 82 -0.05 3.08 12.20
C GLY A 82 0.71 1.96 11.51
N GLU A 83 0.30 1.59 10.31
CA GLU A 83 0.92 0.52 9.54
C GLU A 83 1.98 1.05 8.59
N LEU A 84 2.85 0.16 8.13
CA LEU A 84 3.90 0.51 7.18
C LEU A 84 3.32 0.66 5.78
N VAL A 85 3.57 1.80 5.15
CA VAL A 85 3.17 2.07 3.78
C VAL A 85 4.42 2.42 2.97
N ILE A 86 4.62 1.75 1.84
CA ILE A 86 5.80 1.94 1.00
C ILE A 86 5.35 2.40 -0.38
N SER A 87 5.92 3.51 -0.86
CA SER A 87 5.72 3.96 -2.23
C SER A 87 6.74 3.33 -3.14
N ILE A 88 6.28 2.84 -4.30
CA ILE A 88 7.16 2.25 -5.31
C ILE A 88 7.14 3.15 -6.54
N SER A 89 8.32 3.58 -6.97
CA SER A 89 8.46 4.31 -8.22
C SER A 89 8.71 3.33 -9.36
N GLN A 90 7.76 3.23 -10.27
CA GLN A 90 7.89 2.33 -11.41
C GLN A 90 8.98 2.77 -12.40
N ARG A 91 9.25 4.06 -12.45
CA ARG A 91 10.26 4.60 -13.36
C ARG A 91 11.67 4.10 -13.07
N ARG A 92 11.98 3.89 -11.80
CA ARG A 92 13.35 3.60 -11.35
C ARG A 92 13.43 2.43 -10.40
N ASN A 93 12.33 1.74 -10.17
CA ASN A 93 12.24 0.67 -9.17
C ASN A 93 12.74 1.11 -7.78
N ILE A 94 12.54 2.38 -7.45
CA ILE A 94 12.93 2.92 -6.16
C ILE A 94 11.80 2.72 -5.17
N ILE A 95 12.13 2.15 -4.03
CA ILE A 95 11.19 1.96 -2.93
C ILE A 95 11.45 3.04 -1.90
N THR A 96 10.43 3.83 -1.59
CA THR A 96 10.50 4.89 -0.59
C THR A 96 9.48 4.62 0.50
N LYS A 97 9.90 4.63 1.75
CA LYS A 97 8.99 4.41 2.87
C LYS A 97 8.86 5.66 3.73
N PRO A 98 7.68 5.88 4.37
CA PRO A 98 7.49 7.03 5.24
C PRO A 98 8.26 6.89 6.56
N PRO A 99 8.56 8.00 7.25
CA PRO A 99 8.36 9.35 6.74
C PRO A 99 9.36 9.67 5.65
N PHE A 100 8.89 10.39 4.66
CA PHE A 100 9.72 10.74 3.50
C PHE A 100 10.63 11.91 3.78
#